data_907897e87177074d394e11df3a928ac8
#
_entry.id   907897e87177074d394e11df3a928ac8
#
_cell.length_a   1.000
_cell.length_b   1.000
_cell.length_c   1.000
_cell.angle_alpha   90.00
_cell.angle_beta   90.00
_cell.angle_gamma   90.00
#
_symmetry.space_group_name_H-M   'P 1'
#
loop_
_entity.id
_entity.type
_entity.pdbx_description
1 polymer ?
#
loop_
_entity_poly.entity_id
_entity_poly.type
_entity_poly.pdbx_seq_one_letter_code
_entity_poly.pdbx_strand_id
1 'polypeptide(L)'
;FGRFFTGQMTAAGKVPPAKVLVIGAGVAGLSAIGAARGLGAVVRAFDTRPAVREQVSSMGAEFLEVKLEEDGSGEGGYAREMSPAFIAAEMALFEAQAREVDIIITTALIPGKPAPLLITEKTVDLMRPGSVIVDLAAEAGGNCALTQPGAVINHKGVTIIGYVDMPSRLAPTASALYGNNLVHLLADMGGAKSWHIDEGDEVVRGALILLNGTLM
;
A
#
# COMPACT_ATOMS: atom_id res chain seq x y z
N PHE A 1 -1.56 -16.29 -8.44
CA PHE A 1 -0.18 -16.47 -8.88
C PHE A 1 0.16 -17.96 -8.94
N GLY A 2 0.61 -18.43 -10.10
CA GLY A 2 0.69 -19.85 -10.43
C GLY A 2 2.01 -20.55 -10.10
N ARG A 3 2.90 -19.98 -9.27
CA ARG A 3 4.16 -20.62 -8.87
C ARG A 3 4.58 -20.24 -7.44
N PHE A 4 5.64 -20.87 -6.92
CA PHE A 4 6.15 -20.57 -5.59
C PHE A 4 6.73 -19.16 -5.48
N PHE A 5 6.63 -18.56 -4.30
CA PHE A 5 7.30 -17.29 -3.99
C PHE A 5 8.79 -17.47 -3.83
N THR A 6 9.22 -18.56 -3.17
CA THR A 6 10.64 -18.87 -3.00
C THR A 6 11.25 -19.52 -4.23
N GLY A 7 12.55 -19.34 -4.44
CA GLY A 7 13.29 -20.07 -5.46
C GLY A 7 13.39 -21.56 -5.13
N GLN A 8 13.42 -22.39 -6.16
CA GLN A 8 13.53 -23.84 -6.06
C GLN A 8 14.71 -24.35 -6.88
N MET A 9 15.38 -25.37 -6.36
CA MET A 9 16.36 -26.14 -7.11
C MET A 9 15.82 -27.58 -7.22
N THR A 10 15.63 -28.06 -8.44
CA THR A 10 15.08 -29.39 -8.70
C THR A 10 15.94 -30.16 -9.69
N ALA A 11 15.72 -31.46 -9.84
CA ALA A 11 16.38 -32.26 -10.88
C ALA A 11 16.04 -31.75 -12.29
N ALA A 12 14.90 -31.07 -12.48
CA ALA A 12 14.50 -30.44 -13.74
C ALA A 12 15.06 -29.03 -13.96
N GLY A 13 15.85 -28.51 -13.00
CA GLY A 13 16.49 -27.20 -13.09
C GLY A 13 16.11 -26.24 -11.98
N LYS A 14 16.56 -24.99 -12.13
CA LYS A 14 16.34 -23.90 -11.18
C LYS A 14 15.09 -23.11 -11.54
N VAL A 15 14.22 -22.92 -10.56
CA VAL A 15 13.10 -21.97 -10.63
C VAL A 15 13.48 -20.73 -9.81
N PRO A 16 13.54 -19.53 -10.41
CA PRO A 16 13.87 -18.32 -9.66
C PRO A 16 12.73 -17.95 -8.70
N PRO A 17 13.01 -17.20 -7.61
CA PRO A 17 11.98 -16.69 -6.73
C PRO A 17 11.06 -15.71 -7.46
N ALA A 18 9.84 -15.56 -6.97
CA ALA A 18 8.92 -14.53 -7.43
C ALA A 18 9.50 -13.13 -7.15
N LYS A 19 9.25 -12.19 -8.07
CA LYS A 19 9.60 -10.78 -7.91
C LYS A 19 8.33 -9.99 -7.60
N VAL A 20 8.34 -9.27 -6.48
CA VAL A 20 7.20 -8.48 -5.99
C VAL A 20 7.60 -7.02 -5.94
N LEU A 21 6.79 -6.15 -6.53
CA LEU A 21 6.87 -4.70 -6.38
C LEU A 21 5.77 -4.25 -5.43
N VAL A 22 6.15 -3.50 -4.39
CA VAL A 22 5.20 -2.84 -3.47
C VAL A 22 5.28 -1.33 -3.71
N ILE A 23 4.16 -0.71 -4.04
CA ILE A 23 4.04 0.75 -4.25
C ILE A 23 3.28 1.35 -3.09
N GLY A 24 3.96 2.17 -2.31
CA GLY A 24 3.56 2.69 -1.02
C GLY A 24 4.15 1.87 0.13
N ALA A 25 4.96 2.50 0.99
CA ALA A 25 5.62 1.89 2.14
C ALA A 25 5.05 2.41 3.47
N GLY A 26 3.73 2.61 3.54
CA GLY A 26 2.99 2.80 4.78
C GLY A 26 2.79 1.47 5.52
N VAL A 27 1.93 1.46 6.54
CA VAL A 27 1.68 0.25 7.37
C VAL A 27 1.32 -0.97 6.52
N ALA A 28 0.38 -0.80 5.56
CA ALA A 28 -0.05 -1.89 4.67
C ALA A 28 1.08 -2.35 3.73
N GLY A 29 1.84 -1.39 3.16
CA GLY A 29 2.96 -1.71 2.27
C GLY A 29 4.10 -2.42 2.99
N LEU A 30 4.50 -1.97 4.19
CA LEU A 30 5.50 -2.65 5.01
C LEU A 30 5.05 -4.06 5.39
N SER A 31 3.77 -4.25 5.73
CA SER A 31 3.21 -5.58 6.00
C SER A 31 3.28 -6.49 4.76
N ALA A 32 2.97 -5.95 3.57
CA ALA A 32 3.08 -6.69 2.31
C ALA A 32 4.53 -7.08 1.99
N ILE A 33 5.50 -6.17 2.23
CA ILE A 33 6.94 -6.44 2.10
C ILE A 33 7.34 -7.60 3.02
N GLY A 34 6.98 -7.53 4.30
CA GLY A 34 7.28 -8.56 5.29
C GLY A 34 6.70 -9.92 4.92
N ALA A 35 5.43 -9.96 4.50
CA ALA A 35 4.77 -11.18 4.06
C ALA A 35 5.43 -11.79 2.81
N ALA A 36 5.68 -10.98 1.78
CA ALA A 36 6.31 -11.46 0.55
C ALA A 36 7.75 -11.96 0.77
N ARG A 37 8.53 -11.26 1.60
CA ARG A 37 9.88 -11.68 2.02
C ARG A 37 9.83 -12.97 2.83
N GLY A 38 8.92 -13.09 3.77
CA GLY A 38 8.72 -14.31 4.58
C GLY A 38 8.38 -15.53 3.73
N LEU A 39 7.69 -15.34 2.61
CA LEU A 39 7.43 -16.38 1.62
C LEU A 39 8.61 -16.66 0.66
N GLY A 40 9.71 -15.89 0.76
CA GLY A 40 10.93 -16.10 -0.02
C GLY A 40 10.98 -15.38 -1.36
N ALA A 41 10.12 -14.37 -1.59
CA ALA A 41 10.19 -13.54 -2.79
C ALA A 41 11.37 -12.55 -2.75
N VAL A 42 11.79 -12.10 -3.94
CA VAL A 42 12.60 -10.89 -4.10
C VAL A 42 11.65 -9.71 -4.13
N VAL A 43 11.78 -8.79 -3.15
CA VAL A 43 10.86 -7.67 -2.99
C VAL A 43 11.58 -6.36 -3.30
N ARG A 44 10.95 -5.55 -4.13
CA ARG A 44 11.27 -4.15 -4.40
C ARG A 44 10.13 -3.29 -3.86
N ALA A 45 10.44 -2.11 -3.36
CA ALA A 45 9.43 -1.17 -2.90
C ALA A 45 9.74 0.25 -3.35
N PHE A 46 8.69 1.03 -3.56
CA PHE A 46 8.75 2.44 -3.91
C PHE A 46 7.84 3.24 -2.98
N ASP A 47 8.32 4.40 -2.55
CA ASP A 47 7.53 5.42 -1.85
C ASP A 47 8.12 6.80 -2.19
N THR A 48 7.27 7.82 -2.24
CA THR A 48 7.70 9.19 -2.50
C THR A 48 8.37 9.86 -1.30
N ARG A 49 8.23 9.27 -0.10
CA ARG A 49 8.82 9.77 1.16
C ARG A 49 10.18 9.15 1.40
N PRO A 50 11.28 9.94 1.41
CA PRO A 50 12.63 9.40 1.65
C PRO A 50 12.79 8.73 3.02
N ALA A 51 12.04 9.19 4.04
CA ALA A 51 12.12 8.69 5.41
C ALA A 51 11.81 7.19 5.57
N VAL A 52 11.04 6.58 4.63
CA VAL A 52 10.68 5.16 4.72
C VAL A 52 11.75 4.23 4.14
N ARG A 53 12.80 4.76 3.49
CA ARG A 53 13.88 3.97 2.88
C ARG A 53 14.52 2.99 3.85
N GLU A 54 14.90 3.47 5.04
CA GLU A 54 15.56 2.63 6.05
C GLU A 54 14.64 1.51 6.53
N GLN A 55 13.34 1.80 6.69
CA GLN A 55 12.35 0.79 7.08
C GLN A 55 12.23 -0.30 6.03
N VAL A 56 12.11 0.06 4.75
CA VAL A 56 12.06 -0.89 3.63
C VAL A 56 13.34 -1.74 3.57
N SER A 57 14.50 -1.10 3.66
CA SER A 57 15.80 -1.77 3.58
C SER A 57 16.01 -2.72 4.77
N SER A 58 15.60 -2.34 5.98
CA SER A 58 15.68 -3.17 7.18
C SER A 58 14.85 -4.45 7.09
N MET A 59 13.77 -4.43 6.30
CA MET A 59 12.95 -5.59 5.99
C MET A 59 13.53 -6.47 4.86
N GLY A 60 14.70 -6.11 4.32
CA GLY A 60 15.39 -6.85 3.28
C GLY A 60 14.81 -6.65 1.88
N ALA A 61 14.06 -5.59 1.63
CA ALA A 61 13.58 -5.19 0.31
C ALA A 61 14.52 -4.13 -0.30
N GLU A 62 14.58 -4.11 -1.64
CA GLU A 62 15.25 -3.07 -2.41
C GLU A 62 14.35 -1.85 -2.50
N PHE A 63 14.84 -0.69 -2.04
CA PHE A 63 14.12 0.57 -2.21
C PHE A 63 14.44 1.16 -3.58
N LEU A 64 13.39 1.42 -4.36
CA LEU A 64 13.51 2.03 -5.69
C LEU A 64 13.38 3.55 -5.57
N GLU A 65 14.13 4.28 -6.39
CA GLU A 65 14.11 5.74 -6.40
C GLU A 65 13.94 6.30 -7.79
N VAL A 66 13.23 7.39 -7.88
CA VAL A 66 13.22 8.27 -9.04
C VAL A 66 14.45 9.18 -8.95
N LYS A 67 15.16 9.37 -10.05
CA LYS A 67 16.36 10.23 -10.12
C LYS A 67 15.99 11.73 -10.18
N LEU A 68 15.09 12.16 -9.31
CA LEU A 68 14.70 13.55 -9.13
C LEU A 68 14.64 13.83 -7.63
N GLU A 69 15.33 14.88 -7.20
CA GLU A 69 15.32 15.29 -5.79
C GLU A 69 14.04 16.06 -5.48
N GLU A 70 13.02 15.34 -5.06
CA GLU A 70 11.76 15.90 -4.56
C GLU A 70 11.29 15.09 -3.37
N ASP A 71 11.02 15.76 -2.24
CA ASP A 71 10.50 15.10 -1.03
C ASP A 71 8.98 15.03 -1.09
N GLY A 72 8.45 13.84 -1.09
CA GLY A 72 7.02 13.54 -1.10
C GLY A 72 6.36 13.48 0.29
N SER A 73 7.05 13.90 1.35
CA SER A 73 6.48 13.90 2.72
C SER A 73 5.39 14.96 2.85
N GLY A 74 4.23 14.56 3.34
CA GLY A 74 3.08 15.39 3.65
C GLY A 74 2.76 15.39 5.14
N GLU A 75 1.63 15.98 5.51
CA GLU A 75 1.15 16.04 6.88
C GLU A 75 0.69 14.67 7.38
N GLY A 76 0.77 14.43 8.70
CA GLY A 76 0.29 13.19 9.34
C GLY A 76 0.99 11.90 8.87
N GLY A 77 2.19 12.00 8.26
CA GLY A 77 2.92 10.84 7.74
C GLY A 77 2.43 10.31 6.39
N TYR A 78 1.54 11.02 5.72
CA TYR A 78 1.06 10.69 4.37
C TYR A 78 1.94 11.32 3.29
N ALA A 79 1.81 10.82 2.06
CA ALA A 79 2.45 11.41 0.90
C ALA A 79 1.70 12.66 0.42
N ARG A 80 2.44 13.64 -0.13
CA ARG A 80 1.88 14.79 -0.83
C ARG A 80 1.86 14.58 -2.35
N GLU A 81 1.15 15.44 -3.05
CA GLU A 81 1.14 15.47 -4.50
C GLU A 81 2.50 15.95 -5.04
N MET A 82 3.04 15.20 -6.02
CA MET A 82 4.35 15.43 -6.61
C MET A 82 4.27 16.29 -7.86
N SER A 83 5.41 16.84 -8.30
CA SER A 83 5.48 17.59 -9.55
C SER A 83 5.16 16.72 -10.78
N PRO A 84 4.67 17.31 -11.89
CA PRO A 84 4.43 16.55 -13.12
C PRO A 84 5.68 15.85 -13.68
N ALA A 85 6.86 16.45 -13.48
CA ALA A 85 8.13 15.84 -13.89
C ALA A 85 8.45 14.58 -13.05
N PHE A 86 8.21 14.63 -11.74
CA PHE A 86 8.36 13.49 -10.85
C PHE A 86 7.38 12.38 -11.21
N ILE A 87 6.10 12.72 -11.40
CA ILE A 87 5.07 11.75 -11.80
C ILE A 87 5.44 11.06 -13.12
N ALA A 88 5.94 11.79 -14.11
CA ALA A 88 6.37 11.18 -15.38
C ALA A 88 7.54 10.20 -15.20
N ALA A 89 8.52 10.53 -14.36
CA ALA A 89 9.65 9.67 -14.07
C ALA A 89 9.25 8.44 -13.22
N GLU A 90 8.32 8.62 -12.28
CA GLU A 90 7.70 7.54 -11.49
C GLU A 90 6.95 6.55 -12.38
N MET A 91 6.13 7.02 -13.31
CA MET A 91 5.42 6.18 -14.27
C MET A 91 6.38 5.39 -15.16
N ALA A 92 7.47 6.03 -15.62
CA ALA A 92 8.51 5.33 -16.40
C ALA A 92 9.22 4.25 -15.56
N LEU A 93 9.47 4.49 -14.28
CA LEU A 93 10.00 3.51 -13.34
C LEU A 93 9.06 2.30 -13.22
N PHE A 94 7.76 2.53 -13.04
CA PHE A 94 6.78 1.45 -12.92
C PHE A 94 6.62 0.65 -14.21
N GLU A 95 6.67 1.29 -15.38
CA GLU A 95 6.69 0.59 -16.67
C GLU A 95 7.93 -0.32 -16.81
N ALA A 96 9.09 0.14 -16.36
CA ALA A 96 10.31 -0.68 -16.36
C ALA A 96 10.19 -1.88 -15.40
N GLN A 97 9.66 -1.65 -14.19
CA GLN A 97 9.44 -2.71 -13.22
C GLN A 97 8.39 -3.74 -13.69
N ALA A 98 7.29 -3.30 -14.30
CA ALA A 98 6.21 -4.18 -14.78
C ALA A 98 6.70 -5.27 -15.74
N ARG A 99 7.77 -5.01 -16.50
CA ARG A 99 8.39 -6.00 -17.41
C ARG A 99 9.10 -7.14 -16.66
N GLU A 100 9.50 -6.89 -15.42
CA GLU A 100 10.37 -7.80 -14.66
C GLU A 100 9.65 -8.51 -13.52
N VAL A 101 8.67 -7.85 -12.89
CA VAL A 101 8.01 -8.37 -11.70
C VAL A 101 6.86 -9.33 -12.04
N ASP A 102 6.54 -10.17 -11.08
CA ASP A 102 5.43 -11.12 -11.18
C ASP A 102 4.18 -10.61 -10.46
N ILE A 103 4.39 -9.82 -9.41
CA ILE A 103 3.30 -9.31 -8.55
C ILE A 103 3.55 -7.83 -8.29
N ILE A 104 2.50 -7.02 -8.41
CA ILE A 104 2.47 -5.63 -7.97
C ILE A 104 1.43 -5.50 -6.86
N ILE A 105 1.80 -4.86 -5.75
CA ILE A 105 0.88 -4.52 -4.67
C ILE A 105 0.89 -3.01 -4.51
N THR A 106 -0.28 -2.37 -4.68
CA THR A 106 -0.41 -0.92 -4.55
C THR A 106 -1.17 -0.56 -3.28
N THR A 107 -0.66 0.41 -2.54
CA THR A 107 -1.21 0.86 -1.26
C THR A 107 -1.24 2.39 -1.14
N ALA A 108 -1.05 3.12 -2.25
CA ALA A 108 -0.95 4.56 -2.22
C ALA A 108 -2.33 5.22 -2.04
N LEU A 109 -2.49 5.91 -0.93
CA LEU A 109 -3.70 6.66 -0.59
C LEU A 109 -3.31 8.05 -0.09
N ILE A 110 -4.14 9.03 -0.45
CA ILE A 110 -4.08 10.39 0.08
C ILE A 110 -5.41 10.63 0.80
N PRO A 111 -5.42 10.88 2.11
CA PRO A 111 -6.66 11.07 2.87
C PRO A 111 -7.56 12.14 2.23
N GLY A 112 -8.86 11.82 2.10
CA GLY A 112 -9.86 12.73 1.55
C GLY A 112 -9.78 13.00 0.05
N LYS A 113 -8.89 12.31 -0.69
CA LYS A 113 -8.77 12.41 -2.15
C LYS A 113 -8.94 11.05 -2.82
N PRO A 114 -9.31 11.02 -4.12
CA PRO A 114 -9.21 9.80 -4.91
C PRO A 114 -7.78 9.25 -4.91
N ALA A 115 -7.64 7.93 -4.99
CA ALA A 115 -6.34 7.28 -5.09
C ALA A 115 -5.58 7.76 -6.34
N PRO A 116 -4.27 8.02 -6.25
CA PRO A 116 -3.48 8.40 -7.42
C PRO A 116 -3.40 7.25 -8.41
N LEU A 117 -3.53 7.54 -9.70
CA LEU A 117 -3.32 6.57 -10.77
C LEU A 117 -1.82 6.32 -10.97
N LEU A 118 -1.35 5.13 -10.68
CA LEU A 118 0.06 4.75 -10.74
C LEU A 118 0.35 3.67 -11.78
N ILE A 119 -0.60 2.78 -12.03
CA ILE A 119 -0.48 1.67 -12.97
C ILE A 119 -1.51 1.89 -14.09
N THR A 120 -1.03 2.32 -15.26
CA THR A 120 -1.87 2.50 -16.44
C THR A 120 -2.19 1.16 -17.10
N GLU A 121 -3.19 1.12 -17.99
CA GLU A 121 -3.44 -0.06 -18.82
C GLU A 121 -2.20 -0.47 -19.61
N LYS A 122 -1.46 0.50 -20.16
CA LYS A 122 -0.17 0.26 -20.83
C LYS A 122 0.83 -0.45 -19.92
N THR A 123 0.91 -0.06 -18.65
CA THR A 123 1.79 -0.70 -17.66
C THR A 123 1.37 -2.14 -17.39
N VAL A 124 0.05 -2.39 -17.29
CA VAL A 124 -0.48 -3.77 -17.15
C VAL A 124 -0.14 -4.62 -18.38
N ASP A 125 -0.25 -4.07 -19.59
CA ASP A 125 0.09 -4.75 -20.84
C ASP A 125 1.58 -5.16 -20.96
N LEU A 126 2.45 -4.54 -20.17
CA LEU A 126 3.88 -4.90 -20.08
C LEU A 126 4.15 -6.10 -19.17
N MET A 127 3.20 -6.47 -18.32
CA MET A 127 3.34 -7.60 -17.42
C MET A 127 3.15 -8.93 -18.15
N ARG A 128 3.79 -9.96 -17.63
CA ARG A 128 3.66 -11.31 -18.21
C ARG A 128 2.32 -11.95 -17.86
N PRO A 129 1.71 -12.74 -18.76
CA PRO A 129 0.56 -13.57 -18.40
C PRO A 129 0.85 -14.43 -17.17
N GLY A 130 -0.12 -14.54 -16.25
CA GLY A 130 0.03 -15.18 -14.95
C GLY A 130 0.50 -14.25 -13.83
N SER A 131 0.84 -13.00 -14.15
CA SER A 131 1.15 -11.97 -13.15
C SER A 131 -0.12 -11.52 -12.41
N VAL A 132 0.09 -10.90 -11.22
CA VAL A 132 -1.00 -10.46 -10.36
C VAL A 132 -0.78 -9.02 -9.93
N ILE A 133 -1.84 -8.23 -9.93
CA ILE A 133 -1.90 -6.90 -9.29
C ILE A 133 -2.88 -6.99 -8.11
N VAL A 134 -2.48 -6.55 -6.93
CA VAL A 134 -3.35 -6.39 -5.77
C VAL A 134 -3.44 -4.90 -5.45
N ASP A 135 -4.60 -4.32 -5.71
CA ASP A 135 -4.84 -2.89 -5.50
C ASP A 135 -5.60 -2.67 -4.19
N LEU A 136 -4.87 -2.30 -3.12
CA LEU A 136 -5.47 -2.03 -1.82
C LEU A 136 -6.16 -0.66 -1.75
N ALA A 137 -5.98 0.18 -2.78
CA ALA A 137 -6.64 1.48 -2.89
C ALA A 137 -7.97 1.41 -3.67
N ALA A 138 -8.46 0.22 -3.99
CA ALA A 138 -9.64 0.01 -4.83
C ALA A 138 -10.89 0.76 -4.33
N GLU A 139 -11.10 0.87 -3.01
CA GLU A 139 -12.22 1.60 -2.41
C GLU A 139 -12.18 3.10 -2.73
N ALA A 140 -10.98 3.68 -2.88
CA ALA A 140 -10.76 5.08 -3.22
C ALA A 140 -10.58 5.33 -4.72
N GLY A 141 -11.00 4.38 -5.57
CA GLY A 141 -10.90 4.46 -7.02
C GLY A 141 -9.77 3.61 -7.62
N GLY A 142 -8.81 3.17 -6.82
CA GLY A 142 -7.71 2.32 -7.21
C GLY A 142 -6.47 3.05 -7.74
N ASN A 143 -5.32 2.43 -7.55
CA ASN A 143 -4.05 2.88 -8.12
C ASN A 143 -3.80 2.31 -9.53
N CYS A 144 -4.56 1.31 -9.96
CA CYS A 144 -4.48 0.71 -11.29
C CYS A 144 -5.70 1.09 -12.13
N ALA A 145 -5.47 1.54 -13.36
CA ALA A 145 -6.52 1.98 -14.28
C ALA A 145 -7.60 0.92 -14.57
N LEU A 146 -7.24 -0.36 -14.44
CA LEU A 146 -8.13 -1.48 -14.71
C LEU A 146 -8.78 -2.05 -13.44
N THR A 147 -8.49 -1.50 -12.27
CA THR A 147 -9.10 -1.96 -11.02
C THR A 147 -10.60 -1.75 -11.05
N GLN A 148 -11.33 -2.80 -10.70
CA GLN A 148 -12.77 -2.75 -10.48
C GLN A 148 -13.04 -2.99 -8.99
N PRO A 149 -13.57 -2.01 -8.24
CA PRO A 149 -13.86 -2.16 -6.84
C PRO A 149 -14.76 -3.37 -6.54
N GLY A 150 -14.35 -4.19 -5.56
CA GLY A 150 -15.06 -5.41 -5.16
C GLY A 150 -14.86 -6.62 -6.06
N ALA A 151 -14.11 -6.50 -7.17
CA ALA A 151 -13.97 -7.56 -8.16
C ALA A 151 -12.54 -8.08 -8.32
N VAL A 152 -12.45 -9.26 -8.91
CA VAL A 152 -11.22 -9.81 -9.49
C VAL A 152 -11.43 -9.94 -10.99
N ILE A 153 -10.57 -9.29 -11.77
CA ILE A 153 -10.65 -9.32 -13.23
C ILE A 153 -9.38 -9.93 -13.83
N ASN A 154 -9.47 -10.37 -15.06
CA ASN A 154 -8.33 -10.82 -15.84
C ASN A 154 -8.21 -9.96 -17.10
N HIS A 155 -7.04 -9.33 -17.26
CA HIS A 155 -6.72 -8.55 -18.46
C HIS A 155 -5.49 -9.17 -19.13
N LYS A 156 -5.68 -9.78 -20.31
CA LYS A 156 -4.61 -10.42 -21.11
C LYS A 156 -3.75 -11.41 -20.31
N GLY A 157 -4.36 -12.15 -19.38
CA GLY A 157 -3.66 -13.09 -18.50
C GLY A 157 -3.09 -12.49 -17.20
N VAL A 158 -3.20 -11.19 -16.98
CA VAL A 158 -2.87 -10.55 -15.71
C VAL A 158 -4.11 -10.49 -14.82
N THR A 159 -4.02 -11.03 -13.60
CA THR A 159 -5.11 -10.99 -12.63
C THR A 159 -5.03 -9.72 -11.80
N ILE A 160 -6.11 -8.93 -11.76
CA ILE A 160 -6.19 -7.69 -10.98
C ILE A 160 -7.23 -7.87 -9.89
N ILE A 161 -6.81 -7.71 -8.63
CA ILE A 161 -7.61 -7.91 -7.43
C ILE A 161 -7.91 -6.55 -6.81
N GLY A 162 -9.19 -6.14 -6.84
CA GLY A 162 -9.67 -4.88 -6.30
C GLY A 162 -10.66 -5.06 -5.14
N TYR A 163 -10.35 -5.94 -4.17
CA TYR A 163 -11.24 -6.16 -3.03
C TYR A 163 -11.37 -4.90 -2.17
N VAL A 164 -12.59 -4.60 -1.73
CA VAL A 164 -12.93 -3.47 -0.85
C VAL A 164 -13.32 -3.93 0.56
N ASP A 165 -13.33 -5.22 0.81
CA ASP A 165 -13.76 -5.85 2.06
C ASP A 165 -12.61 -6.57 2.81
N MET A 166 -11.36 -6.11 2.62
CA MET A 166 -10.16 -6.73 3.20
C MET A 166 -10.25 -6.92 4.73
N PRO A 167 -10.74 -5.94 5.53
CA PRO A 167 -10.91 -6.15 6.98
C PRO A 167 -11.85 -7.30 7.30
N SER A 168 -12.95 -7.46 6.54
CA SER A 168 -13.93 -8.54 6.73
C SER A 168 -13.36 -9.93 6.38
N ARG A 169 -12.36 -9.98 5.50
CA ARG A 169 -11.65 -11.23 5.15
C ARG A 169 -10.71 -11.72 6.25
N LEU A 170 -10.33 -10.84 7.17
CA LEU A 170 -9.50 -11.12 8.35
C LEU A 170 -10.21 -10.62 9.62
N ALA A 171 -11.52 -10.83 9.71
CA ALA A 171 -12.39 -10.22 10.70
C ALA A 171 -11.91 -10.32 12.16
N PRO A 172 -11.42 -11.45 12.68
CA PRO A 172 -10.95 -11.53 14.06
C PRO A 172 -9.78 -10.56 14.34
N THR A 173 -8.80 -10.51 13.44
CA THR A 173 -7.62 -9.62 13.57
C THR A 173 -8.02 -8.16 13.41
N ALA A 174 -8.79 -7.83 12.37
CA ALA A 174 -9.24 -6.48 12.09
C ALA A 174 -10.08 -5.93 13.26
N SER A 175 -11.02 -6.73 13.80
CA SER A 175 -11.85 -6.32 14.95
C SER A 175 -11.04 -6.10 16.21
N ALA A 176 -10.06 -6.96 16.50
CA ALA A 176 -9.19 -6.80 17.67
C ALA A 176 -8.34 -5.52 17.57
N LEU A 177 -7.73 -5.25 16.40
CA LEU A 177 -6.92 -4.06 16.19
C LEU A 177 -7.77 -2.78 16.26
N TYR A 178 -8.94 -2.77 15.62
CA TYR A 178 -9.85 -1.64 15.69
C TYR A 178 -10.37 -1.39 17.10
N GLY A 179 -10.76 -2.46 17.83
CA GLY A 179 -11.16 -2.38 19.22
C GLY A 179 -10.09 -1.80 20.13
N ASN A 180 -8.81 -2.17 19.92
CA ASN A 180 -7.69 -1.58 20.64
C ASN A 180 -7.53 -0.08 20.36
N ASN A 181 -7.72 0.37 19.12
CA ASN A 181 -7.69 1.80 18.80
C ASN A 181 -8.78 2.57 19.57
N LEU A 182 -9.99 2.02 19.69
CA LEU A 182 -11.04 2.64 20.49
C LEU A 182 -10.72 2.68 21.97
N VAL A 183 -10.09 1.62 22.52
CA VAL A 183 -9.65 1.59 23.92
C VAL A 183 -8.57 2.63 24.18
N HIS A 184 -7.62 2.81 23.26
CA HIS A 184 -6.58 3.83 23.37
C HIS A 184 -7.18 5.24 23.34
N LEU A 185 -8.05 5.53 22.36
CA LEU A 185 -8.76 6.82 22.29
C LEU A 185 -9.51 7.12 23.59
N LEU A 186 -10.24 6.14 24.15
CA LEU A 186 -10.92 6.32 25.44
C LEU A 186 -9.96 6.57 26.59
N ALA A 187 -8.78 5.97 26.57
CA ALA A 187 -7.73 6.21 27.58
C ALA A 187 -7.16 7.63 27.46
N ASP A 188 -6.89 8.12 26.26
CA ASP A 188 -6.42 9.49 25.99
C ASP A 188 -7.46 10.52 26.45
N MET A 189 -8.74 10.19 26.34
CA MET A 189 -9.85 11.00 26.89
C MET A 189 -10.06 10.82 28.40
N GLY A 190 -9.07 10.26 29.14
CA GLY A 190 -9.10 10.11 30.61
C GLY A 190 -9.92 8.91 31.12
N GLY A 191 -10.51 8.13 30.25
CA GLY A 191 -11.32 6.95 30.61
C GLY A 191 -12.48 7.26 31.54
N ALA A 192 -12.94 6.25 32.31
CA ALA A 192 -14.11 6.38 33.17
C ALA A 192 -13.87 7.26 34.42
N LYS A 193 -12.63 7.51 34.79
CA LYS A 193 -12.29 8.21 36.05
C LYS A 193 -12.17 9.73 35.90
N SER A 194 -11.73 10.20 34.76
CA SER A 194 -11.43 11.62 34.50
C SER A 194 -11.77 12.01 33.07
N TRP A 195 -12.95 11.59 32.60
CA TRP A 195 -13.42 11.85 31.26
C TRP A 195 -13.32 13.33 30.89
N HIS A 196 -12.61 13.64 29.84
CA HIS A 196 -12.51 14.97 29.24
C HIS A 196 -12.22 14.88 27.75
N ILE A 197 -12.58 15.93 27.02
CA ILE A 197 -12.25 16.07 25.60
C ILE A 197 -11.20 17.16 25.52
N ASP A 198 -9.97 16.75 25.21
CA ASP A 198 -8.87 17.67 25.00
C ASP A 198 -8.77 18.02 23.51
N GLU A 199 -9.21 19.24 23.15
CA GLU A 199 -9.13 19.73 21.78
C GLU A 199 -7.68 20.06 21.34
N GLY A 200 -6.73 20.11 22.29
CA GLY A 200 -5.31 20.26 22.02
C GLY A 200 -4.59 18.95 21.71
N ASP A 201 -5.21 17.81 22.04
CA ASP A 201 -4.69 16.49 21.69
C ASP A 201 -5.00 16.18 20.19
N GLU A 202 -3.97 15.87 19.43
CA GLU A 202 -4.08 15.68 17.97
C GLU A 202 -4.97 14.49 17.61
N VAL A 203 -4.94 13.40 18.40
CA VAL A 203 -5.71 12.19 18.17
C VAL A 203 -7.18 12.43 18.50
N VAL A 204 -7.45 13.02 19.68
CA VAL A 204 -8.81 13.37 20.11
C VAL A 204 -9.45 14.37 19.15
N ARG A 205 -8.71 15.43 18.78
CA ARG A 205 -9.16 16.45 17.83
C ARG A 205 -9.45 15.86 16.45
N GLY A 206 -8.59 14.96 15.97
CA GLY A 206 -8.76 14.28 14.68
C GLY A 206 -9.98 13.36 14.60
N ALA A 207 -10.42 12.82 15.74
CA ALA A 207 -11.62 11.99 15.84
C ALA A 207 -12.91 12.79 16.12
N LEU A 208 -12.79 14.07 16.50
CA LEU A 208 -13.89 14.91 16.95
C LEU A 208 -14.60 15.55 15.75
N ILE A 209 -15.86 15.19 15.53
CA ILE A 209 -16.70 15.72 14.46
C ILE A 209 -17.64 16.82 14.97
N LEU A 210 -18.22 16.62 16.16
CA LEU A 210 -19.21 17.54 16.74
C LEU A 210 -18.94 17.70 18.23
N LEU A 211 -18.87 18.93 18.70
CA LEU A 211 -18.75 19.26 20.12
C LEU A 211 -19.81 20.30 20.51
N ASN A 212 -20.64 19.99 21.51
CA ASN A 212 -21.68 20.90 22.03
C ASN A 212 -22.58 21.51 20.93
N GLY A 213 -22.86 20.74 19.86
CA GLY A 213 -23.69 21.19 18.73
C GLY A 213 -22.92 22.01 17.67
N THR A 214 -21.62 22.20 17.81
CA THR A 214 -20.76 22.89 16.85
C THR A 214 -19.96 21.85 16.05
N LEU A 215 -19.98 21.96 14.71
CA LEU A 215 -19.14 21.17 13.82
C LEU A 215 -17.68 21.63 13.98
N MET A 216 -16.78 20.67 14.15
CA MET A 216 -15.35 20.91 14.48
C MET A 216 -14.46 20.88 13.23
#